data_a0ff5dfb364294b50abb0a4976ad4a69
#
_entry.id   a0ff5dfb364294b50abb0a4976ad4a69
#
_cell.length_a   1.000
_cell.length_b   1.000
_cell.length_c   1.000
_cell.angle_alpha   90.00
_cell.angle_beta   90.00
_cell.angle_gamma   90.00
#
_symmetry.space_group_name_H-M   'P 1'
#
loop_
_entity.id
_entity.type
_entity.pdbx_description
1 polymer ?
#
loop_
_entity_poly.entity_id
_entity_poly.type
_entity_poly.pdbx_seq_one_letter_code
_entity_poly.pdbx_strand_id
1 'polypeptide(L)' 'MNPIIDHISLCIERGKVDIRSPYPPDLKGQPGADEWAKDALAQGLAPEDILAACNTGMERVGAKF' A
#
# COMPACT_ATOMS: atom_id res chain seq x y z
N MET A 1 -4.98 -11.95 -9.52
CA MET A 1 -4.30 -10.70 -9.13
C MET A 1 -3.34 -10.97 -7.99
N ASN A 2 -2.17 -10.35 -7.99
CA ASN A 2 -1.19 -10.58 -6.93
C ASN A 2 -1.68 -9.93 -5.62
N PRO A 3 -1.77 -10.69 -4.50
CA PRO A 3 -2.24 -10.13 -3.22
C PRO A 3 -1.45 -8.91 -2.74
N ILE A 4 -0.17 -8.80 -3.11
CA ILE A 4 0.68 -7.70 -2.67
C ILE A 4 0.21 -6.36 -3.26
N ILE A 5 -0.36 -6.38 -4.46
CA ILE A 5 -0.93 -5.19 -5.11
C ILE A 5 -2.13 -4.69 -4.28
N ASP A 6 -2.98 -5.61 -3.83
CA ASP A 6 -4.12 -5.25 -2.98
C ASP A 6 -3.66 -4.70 -1.62
N HIS A 7 -2.59 -5.26 -1.05
CA HIS A 7 -2.02 -4.75 0.20
C HIS A 7 -1.51 -3.32 0.04
N ILE A 8 -0.83 -3.01 -1.08
CA ILE A 8 -0.35 -1.66 -1.33
C ILE A 8 -1.52 -0.68 -1.42
N SER A 9 -2.55 -1.03 -2.20
CA SER A 9 -3.73 -0.18 -2.36
C SER A 9 -4.42 0.07 -1.02
N LEU A 10 -4.57 -0.97 -0.22
CA LEU A 10 -5.19 -0.87 1.10
C LEU A 10 -4.38 0.01 2.04
N CYS A 11 -3.05 -0.13 2.03
CA CYS A 11 -2.18 0.69 2.87
C CYS A 11 -2.28 2.17 2.51
N ILE A 12 -2.31 2.49 1.22
CA ILE A 12 -2.49 3.87 0.76
C ILE A 12 -3.86 4.39 1.21
N GLU A 13 -4.91 3.60 1.02
CA GLU A 13 -6.27 3.99 1.41
C GLU A 13 -6.38 4.27 2.92
N ARG A 14 -5.71 3.44 3.75
CA ARG A 14 -5.75 3.54 5.20
C ARG A 14 -4.71 4.52 5.76
N GLY A 15 -3.84 5.05 4.92
CA GLY A 15 -2.78 5.96 5.36
C GLY A 15 -1.58 5.27 6.01
N LYS A 16 -1.44 3.96 5.83
CA LYS A 16 -0.32 3.19 6.39
C LYS A 16 0.88 3.29 5.44
N VAL A 17 1.73 4.27 5.67
CA VAL A 17 2.87 4.55 4.79
C VAL A 17 4.00 3.54 5.01
N ASP A 18 4.36 3.28 6.26
CA ASP A 18 5.43 2.35 6.59
C ASP A 18 5.13 1.65 7.92
N ILE A 19 6.04 0.73 8.31
CA ILE A 19 5.86 -0.06 9.52
C ILE A 19 5.90 0.80 10.80
N ARG A 20 6.51 1.98 10.72
CA ARG A 20 6.64 2.89 11.86
C ARG A 20 5.41 3.78 12.04
N SER A 21 4.54 3.84 11.04
CA SER A 21 3.34 4.67 11.13
C SER A 21 2.47 4.21 12.30
N PRO A 22 2.16 5.07 13.26
CA PRO A 22 1.32 4.70 14.40
C PRO A 22 -0.16 4.64 14.02
N TYR A 23 -0.51 5.15 12.86
CA TYR A 23 -1.88 5.24 12.38
C TYR A 23 -2.04 4.43 11.09
N PRO A 24 -3.15 3.72 10.90
CA PRO A 24 -4.23 3.49 11.88
C PRO A 24 -3.80 2.55 13.00
N PRO A 25 -4.35 2.70 14.22
CA PRO A 25 -3.89 1.92 15.39
C PRO A 25 -3.99 0.39 15.20
N ASP A 26 -4.99 -0.08 14.47
CA ASP A 26 -5.18 -1.51 14.22
C ASP A 26 -4.09 -2.10 13.31
N LEU A 27 -3.35 -1.26 12.60
CA LEU A 27 -2.26 -1.68 11.72
C LEU A 27 -0.88 -1.34 12.28
N LYS A 28 -0.83 -0.85 13.52
CA LYS A 28 0.43 -0.51 14.16
C LYS A 28 1.35 -1.73 14.23
N GLY A 29 2.60 -1.56 13.78
CA GLY A 29 3.56 -2.65 13.73
C GLY A 29 3.44 -3.54 12.50
N GLN A 30 2.46 -3.30 11.64
CA GLN A 30 2.31 -4.04 10.40
C GLN A 30 3.05 -3.34 9.25
N PRO A 31 3.47 -4.09 8.21
CA PRO A 31 4.06 -3.46 7.03
C PRO A 31 3.12 -2.46 6.40
N GLY A 32 3.68 -1.33 5.95
CA GLY A 32 2.93 -0.32 5.22
C GLY A 32 3.22 -0.36 3.72
N ALA A 33 2.77 0.67 3.01
CA ALA A 33 2.94 0.74 1.56
C ALA A 33 4.40 0.65 1.14
N ASP A 34 5.31 1.28 1.89
CA ASP A 34 6.74 1.27 1.57
C ASP A 34 7.32 -0.15 1.60
N GLU A 35 7.05 -0.90 2.67
CA GLU A 35 7.53 -2.28 2.80
C GLU A 35 6.92 -3.19 1.75
N TRP A 36 5.63 -3.07 1.49
CA TRP A 36 4.95 -3.86 0.49
C TRP A 36 5.48 -3.56 -0.92
N ALA A 37 5.77 -2.28 -1.22
CA ALA A 37 6.33 -1.89 -2.51
C ALA A 37 7.73 -2.49 -2.72
N LYS A 38 8.57 -2.46 -1.69
CA LYS A 38 9.91 -3.06 -1.74
C LYS A 38 9.83 -4.57 -1.96
N ASP A 39 8.90 -5.23 -1.26
CA ASP A 39 8.69 -6.67 -1.42
C ASP A 39 8.18 -7.00 -2.82
N ALA A 40 7.30 -6.19 -3.36
CA ALA A 40 6.81 -6.37 -4.72
C ALA A 40 7.93 -6.31 -5.75
N LEU A 41 8.82 -5.33 -5.61
CA LEU A 41 9.99 -5.21 -6.49
C LEU A 41 10.91 -6.42 -6.35
N ALA A 42 11.11 -6.91 -5.12
CA ALA A 42 11.93 -8.11 -4.88
C ALA A 42 11.32 -9.35 -5.52
N GLN A 43 10.01 -9.41 -5.65
CA GLN A 43 9.31 -10.52 -6.31
C GLN A 43 9.29 -10.39 -7.84
N GLY A 44 9.84 -9.30 -8.38
CA GLY A 44 9.89 -9.08 -9.82
C GLY A 44 8.67 -8.41 -10.42
N LEU A 45 7.82 -7.82 -9.60
CA LEU A 45 6.67 -7.06 -10.11
C LEU A 45 7.14 -5.79 -10.79
N ALA A 46 6.42 -5.39 -11.85
CA ALA A 46 6.78 -4.18 -12.60
C ALA A 46 6.50 -2.93 -11.75
N PRO A 47 7.39 -1.91 -11.78
CA PRO A 47 7.15 -0.65 -11.08
C PRO A 47 5.83 0.01 -11.47
N GLU A 48 5.39 -0.15 -12.71
CA GLU A 48 4.12 0.40 -13.20
C GLU A 48 2.92 -0.19 -12.45
N ASP A 49 2.98 -1.47 -12.12
CA ASP A 49 1.91 -2.14 -11.38
C ASP A 49 1.83 -1.63 -9.94
N ILE A 50 2.99 -1.36 -9.34
CA ILE A 50 3.07 -0.78 -8.00
C ILE A 50 2.50 0.63 -8.01
N LEU A 51 2.88 1.43 -9.00
CA LEU A 51 2.35 2.79 -9.15
C LEU A 51 0.83 2.77 -9.35
N ALA A 52 0.33 1.85 -10.16
CA ALA A 52 -1.12 1.69 -10.36
C ALA A 52 -1.83 1.36 -9.06
N ALA A 53 -1.23 0.51 -8.22
CA ALA A 53 -1.79 0.18 -6.92
C ALA A 53 -1.87 1.40 -6.00
N CYS A 54 -0.84 2.25 -6.00
CA CYS A 54 -0.84 3.49 -5.24
C CYS A 54 -1.94 4.43 -5.73
N ASN A 55 -2.08 4.57 -7.04
CA ASN A 55 -3.14 5.41 -7.63
C ASN A 55 -4.52 4.91 -7.25
N THR A 56 -4.74 3.60 -7.27
CA THR A 56 -6.01 2.99 -6.86
C THR A 56 -6.31 3.33 -5.39
N GLY A 57 -5.31 3.22 -4.52
CA GLY A 57 -5.48 3.57 -3.11
C GLY A 57 -5.84 5.04 -2.93
N MET A 58 -5.19 5.93 -3.67
CA MET A 58 -5.48 7.36 -3.61
C MET A 58 -6.87 7.69 -4.15
N GLU A 59 -7.32 7.01 -5.20
CA GLU A 59 -8.68 7.17 -5.70
C GLU A 59 -9.71 6.79 -4.65
N ARG A 60 -9.47 5.71 -3.90
CA ARG A 60 -10.36 5.28 -2.82
C ARG A 60 -10.42 6.32 -1.71
N VAL A 61 -9.29 6.93 -1.37
CA VAL A 61 -9.26 8.03 -0.39
C VAL A 61 -10.08 9.20 -0.90
N GLY A 62 -9.88 9.60 -2.15
CA GLY A 62 -10.62 10.69 -2.77
C GLY A 62 -12.12 10.45 -2.78
N ALA A 63 -12.55 9.22 -3.00
CA ALA A 63 -13.96 8.87 -3.03
C ALA A 63 -14.65 9.01 -1.67
N LYS A 64 -13.88 9.02 -0.57
CA LYS A 64 -14.42 9.18 0.79
C LYS A 64 -14.58 10.65 1.18
N PHE A 65 -14.01 11.52 0.41
CA PHE A 65 -14.05 12.97 0.66
C PHE A 65 -14.77 13.68 -0.48
#